data_ccee0ca9039a0e5cec97b0d0d6f82fb9
#
_entry.id   ccee0ca9039a0e5cec97b0d0d6f82fb9
#
_cell.length_a   1.000
_cell.length_b   1.000
_cell.length_c   1.000
_cell.angle_alpha   90.00
_cell.angle_beta   90.00
_cell.angle_gamma   90.00
#
_symmetry.space_group_name_H-M   'P 1'
#
loop_
_entity.id
_entity.type
_entity.pdbx_description
1 polymer ?
#
loop_
_entity_poly.entity_id
_entity_poly.type
_entity_poly.pdbx_seq_one_letter_code
_entity_poly.pdbx_strand_id
1 'polypeptide(L)'
;GDLMAEWTNDRWRSTIHRVVNPPRGEANSSRLSLLFFHQPNYDAVVKCLPTCTTAANPPRYERITSGAHVARKVDLSRQPLLDEASAQ
;
A
#
# COMPACT_ATOMS: atom_id res chain seq x y z
N GLY A 1 -1.58 -3.29 5.43
CA GLY A 1 -1.35 -2.50 4.23
C GLY A 1 -1.01 -3.35 3.02
N ASP A 2 -0.43 -2.73 2.02
CA ASP A 2 -0.20 -3.36 0.71
C ASP A 2 0.72 -4.58 0.78
N LEU A 3 1.77 -4.54 1.60
CA LEU A 3 2.70 -5.66 1.70
C LEU A 3 2.03 -6.89 2.29
N MET A 4 1.19 -6.72 3.30
CA MET A 4 0.41 -7.82 3.88
C MET A 4 -0.64 -8.35 2.89
N ALA A 5 -1.22 -7.51 2.06
CA ALA A 5 -2.11 -7.94 0.99
C ALA A 5 -1.37 -8.84 -0.02
N GLU A 6 -0.17 -8.45 -0.42
CA GLU A 6 0.65 -9.29 -1.30
C GLU A 6 1.07 -10.59 -0.64
N TRP A 7 1.50 -10.53 0.62
CA TRP A 7 1.93 -11.70 1.37
C TRP A 7 0.81 -12.72 1.54
N THR A 8 -0.40 -12.24 1.83
CA THR A 8 -1.57 -13.09 2.06
C THR A 8 -2.37 -13.37 0.78
N ASN A 9 -1.84 -12.99 -0.38
CA ASN A 9 -2.50 -13.18 -1.68
C ASN A 9 -3.92 -12.59 -1.71
N ASP A 10 -4.04 -11.35 -1.19
CA ASP A 10 -5.30 -10.59 -1.05
C ASP A 10 -6.31 -11.19 -0.07
N ARG A 11 -5.92 -12.17 0.73
CA ARG A 11 -6.77 -12.64 1.82
C ARG A 11 -6.99 -11.54 2.86
N TRP A 12 -5.96 -10.74 3.12
CA TRP A 12 -6.04 -9.51 3.88
C TRP A 12 -5.95 -8.35 2.91
N ARG A 13 -6.95 -7.52 2.91
CA ARG A 13 -7.03 -6.42 1.95
C ARG A 13 -6.33 -5.18 2.48
N SER A 14 -5.74 -4.42 1.56
CA SER A 14 -5.24 -3.08 1.84
C SER A 14 -6.37 -2.10 1.57
N THR A 15 -6.88 -1.49 2.62
CA THR A 15 -8.00 -0.56 2.50
C THR A 15 -7.53 0.77 1.94
N ILE A 16 -8.15 1.20 0.85
CA ILE A 16 -7.90 2.52 0.27
C ILE A 16 -8.47 3.56 1.23
N HIS A 17 -7.65 4.53 1.58
CA HIS A 17 -8.02 5.57 2.52
C HIS A 17 -7.33 6.89 2.17
N ARG A 18 -7.86 7.97 2.70
CA ARG A 18 -7.28 9.29 2.51
C ARG A 18 -7.57 10.17 3.71
N VAL A 19 -6.84 11.26 3.82
CA VAL A 19 -7.14 12.33 4.77
C VAL A 19 -8.04 13.35 4.06
N VAL A 20 -9.14 13.70 4.69
CA VAL A 20 -10.05 14.72 4.17
C VAL A 20 -10.00 15.97 5.03
N ASN A 21 -10.26 17.12 4.43
CA ASN A 21 -10.37 18.37 5.17
C ASN A 21 -11.59 18.33 6.08
N PRO A 22 -11.54 18.98 7.27
CA PRO A 22 -12.69 19.08 8.14
C PRO A 22 -13.82 19.87 7.46
N PRO A 23 -15.09 19.65 7.86
CA PRO A 23 -16.23 20.42 7.34
C PRO A 23 -16.05 21.92 7.57
N ARG A 24 -16.74 22.72 6.75
CA ARG A 24 -16.83 24.16 6.98
C ARG A 24 -17.39 24.42 8.38
N GLY A 25 -16.82 25.39 9.09
CA GLY A 25 -17.14 25.67 10.48
C GLY A 25 -16.21 24.98 11.48
N GLU A 26 -15.51 23.96 11.06
CA GLU A 26 -14.47 23.27 11.86
C GLU A 26 -13.06 23.53 11.29
N ALA A 27 -12.90 24.48 10.39
CA ALA A 27 -11.67 24.76 9.69
C ALA A 27 -10.51 25.14 10.63
N ASN A 28 -10.81 25.66 11.83
CA ASN A 28 -9.80 25.99 12.84
C ASN A 28 -9.52 24.86 13.82
N SER A 29 -10.15 23.70 13.64
CA SER A 29 -9.86 22.54 14.48
C SER A 29 -8.50 21.95 14.12
N SER A 30 -7.81 21.39 15.11
CA SER A 30 -6.56 20.68 14.91
C SER A 30 -6.68 19.25 15.41
N ARG A 31 -5.89 18.37 14.81
CA ARG A 31 -5.86 16.97 15.18
C ARG A 31 -4.44 16.47 15.16
N LEU A 32 -4.05 15.76 16.20
CA LEU A 32 -2.78 15.05 16.25
C LEU A 32 -2.99 13.63 15.74
N SER A 33 -2.13 13.18 14.84
CA SER A 33 -2.06 11.78 14.41
C SER A 33 -0.67 11.23 14.68
N LEU A 34 -0.62 10.05 15.28
CA LEU A 34 0.62 9.30 15.45
C LEU A 34 0.53 8.05 14.60
N LEU A 35 1.44 7.93 13.63
CA LEU A 35 1.47 6.80 12.72
C LEU A 35 2.69 5.93 13.01
N PHE A 36 2.49 4.63 12.93
CA PHE A 36 3.56 3.65 13.02
C PHE A 36 3.48 2.72 11.84
N PHE A 37 4.55 2.68 11.04
CA PHE A 37 4.67 1.77 9.90
C PHE A 37 5.56 0.60 10.30
N HIS A 38 4.93 -0.53 10.61
CA HIS A 38 5.66 -1.76 10.87
C HIS A 38 6.07 -2.38 9.55
N GLN A 39 7.38 -2.48 9.33
CA GLN A 39 7.92 -3.00 8.08
C GLN A 39 8.93 -4.11 8.37
N PRO A 40 9.00 -5.15 7.50
CA PRO A 40 10.06 -6.14 7.56
C PRO A 40 11.43 -5.51 7.26
N ASN A 41 12.49 -6.26 7.51
CA ASN A 41 13.82 -5.84 7.11
C ASN A 41 13.86 -5.54 5.60
N TYR A 42 14.73 -4.63 5.20
CA TYR A 42 14.84 -4.18 3.82
C TYR A 42 15.02 -5.33 2.83
N ASP A 43 15.82 -6.33 3.19
CA ASP A 43 16.12 -7.49 2.36
C ASP A 43 15.19 -8.70 2.59
N ALA A 44 14.18 -8.55 3.45
CA ALA A 44 13.21 -9.62 3.66
C ALA A 44 12.42 -9.87 2.39
N VAL A 45 12.32 -11.13 1.99
CA VAL A 45 11.57 -11.54 0.80
C VAL A 45 10.13 -11.83 1.18
N VAL A 46 9.21 -11.16 0.50
CA VAL A 46 7.77 -11.38 0.65
C VAL A 46 7.25 -12.05 -0.62
N LYS A 47 6.65 -13.22 -0.44
CA LYS A 47 5.97 -13.95 -1.51
C LYS A 47 4.64 -14.46 -0.99
N CYS A 48 3.70 -14.75 -1.87
CA CYS A 48 2.41 -15.29 -1.47
C CYS A 48 2.59 -16.53 -0.61
N LEU A 49 2.00 -16.51 0.60
CA LEU A 49 2.06 -17.66 1.50
C LEU A 49 1.40 -18.86 0.85
N PRO A 50 2.02 -20.05 0.90
CA PRO A 50 1.40 -21.26 0.33
C PRO A 50 0.01 -21.55 0.90
N THR A 51 -0.21 -21.22 2.17
CA THR A 51 -1.53 -21.39 2.84
C THR A 51 -2.60 -20.44 2.31
N CYS A 52 -2.20 -19.39 1.57
CA CYS A 52 -3.10 -18.39 0.98
C CYS A 52 -3.27 -18.58 -0.52
N THR A 53 -2.71 -19.64 -1.08
CA THR A 53 -2.81 -19.97 -2.51
C THR A 53 -3.49 -21.32 -2.70
N THR A 54 -4.33 -21.41 -3.73
CA THR A 54 -5.00 -22.64 -4.13
C THR A 54 -5.03 -22.73 -5.65
N ALA A 55 -5.51 -23.86 -6.19
CA ALA A 55 -5.72 -23.97 -7.63
C ALA A 55 -6.74 -22.95 -8.14
N ALA A 56 -7.76 -22.62 -7.32
CA ALA A 56 -8.76 -21.61 -7.65
C ALA A 56 -8.27 -20.17 -7.42
N ASN A 57 -7.28 -20.00 -6.57
CA ASN A 57 -6.70 -18.68 -6.25
C ASN A 57 -5.17 -18.79 -6.29
N PRO A 58 -4.58 -18.87 -7.49
CA PRO A 58 -3.13 -18.96 -7.62
C PRO A 58 -2.44 -17.67 -7.15
N PRO A 59 -1.12 -17.67 -6.96
CA PRO A 59 -0.40 -16.46 -6.55
C PRO A 59 -0.68 -15.30 -7.50
N ARG A 60 -1.10 -14.17 -6.94
CA ARG A 60 -1.42 -12.93 -7.69
C ARG A 60 -0.25 -11.99 -7.79
N TYR A 61 0.79 -12.22 -6.98
CA TYR A 61 1.94 -11.35 -6.86
C TYR A 61 3.22 -12.15 -6.97
N GLU A 62 4.19 -11.58 -7.66
CA GLU A 62 5.54 -12.11 -7.67
C GLU A 62 6.22 -11.79 -6.34
N ARG A 63 7.23 -12.61 -5.98
CA ARG A 63 8.03 -12.33 -4.80
C ARG A 63 8.75 -11.01 -4.95
N ILE A 64 8.88 -10.28 -3.86
CA ILE A 64 9.55 -8.98 -3.84
C ILE A 64 10.23 -8.79 -2.47
N THR A 65 11.34 -8.08 -2.45
CA THR A 65 11.92 -7.65 -1.18
C THR A 65 11.12 -6.50 -0.59
N SER A 66 11.15 -6.36 0.74
CA SER A 66 10.49 -5.25 1.41
C SER A 66 10.99 -3.89 0.89
N GLY A 67 12.31 -3.76 0.70
CA GLY A 67 12.89 -2.53 0.17
C GLY A 67 12.46 -2.22 -1.25
N ALA A 68 12.41 -3.22 -2.14
CA ALA A 68 11.94 -3.04 -3.51
C ALA A 68 10.46 -2.67 -3.55
N HIS A 69 9.65 -3.22 -2.63
CA HIS A 69 8.23 -2.87 -2.52
C HIS A 69 8.06 -1.38 -2.17
N VAL A 70 8.81 -0.89 -1.18
CA VAL A 70 8.77 0.53 -0.79
C VAL A 70 9.20 1.42 -1.95
N ALA A 71 10.28 1.07 -2.63
CA ALA A 71 10.77 1.84 -3.79
C ALA A 71 9.70 1.91 -4.89
N ARG A 72 9.04 0.80 -5.20
CA ARG A 72 7.96 0.75 -6.18
C ARG A 72 6.80 1.66 -5.78
N LYS A 73 6.40 1.64 -4.50
CA LYS A 73 5.31 2.49 -4.00
C LYS A 73 5.65 3.97 -4.08
N VAL A 74 6.89 4.34 -3.78
CA VAL A 74 7.35 5.72 -3.91
C VAL A 74 7.28 6.16 -5.37
N ASP A 75 7.74 5.34 -6.30
CA ASP A 75 7.69 5.64 -7.74
C ASP A 75 6.25 5.79 -8.22
N LEU A 76 5.37 4.87 -7.84
CA LEU A 76 3.95 4.91 -8.23
C LEU A 76 3.25 6.16 -7.66
N SER A 77 3.63 6.62 -6.48
CA SER A 77 3.04 7.81 -5.88
C SER A 77 3.35 9.09 -6.66
N ARG A 78 4.39 9.08 -7.47
CA ARG A 78 4.79 10.22 -8.31
C ARG A 78 4.14 10.20 -9.70
N GLN A 79 3.73 9.03 -10.19
CA GLN A 79 3.17 8.87 -11.54
C GLN A 79 1.80 9.53 -11.73
N PRO A 80 0.84 9.49 -10.80
CA PRO A 80 -0.47 10.05 -11.03
C PRO A 80 -0.46 11.53 -11.43
N LEU A 81 0.46 12.32 -10.86
CA LEU A 81 0.58 13.73 -11.21
C LEU A 81 1.04 13.92 -12.66
N LEU A 82 1.96 13.06 -13.13
CA LEU A 82 2.43 13.10 -14.50
C LEU A 82 1.35 12.64 -15.48
N ASP A 83 0.61 11.60 -15.13
CA ASP A 83 -0.47 11.07 -15.95
C ASP A 83 -1.61 12.09 -16.08
N GLU A 84 -1.99 12.75 -15.00
CA GLU A 84 -2.97 13.82 -15.03
C GLU A 84 -2.50 15.00 -15.89
N ALA A 85 -1.24 15.39 -15.76
CA ALA A 85 -0.68 16.45 -16.59
C ALA A 85 -0.65 16.09 -18.07
N SER A 86 -0.39 14.84 -18.42
CA SER A 86 -0.35 14.39 -19.80
C SER A 86 -1.73 14.16 -20.40
N ALA A 87 -2.76 13.96 -19.57
CA ALA A 87 -4.14 13.82 -20.03
C ALA A 87 -4.82 15.16 -20.37
N GLN A 88 -4.21 16.26 -19.96
CA GLN A 88 -4.68 17.62 -20.24
C GLN A 88 -3.97 18.20 -21.47
#